data_5ffefaec61339c95b9a597a1b082cb89
#
_entry.id   5ffefaec61339c95b9a597a1b082cb89
#
_cell.length_a   1.000
_cell.length_b   1.000
_cell.length_c   1.000
_cell.angle_alpha   90.00
_cell.angle_beta   90.00
_cell.angle_gamma   90.00
#
_symmetry.space_group_name_H-M   'P 1'
#
loop_
_entity.id
_entity.type
_entity.pdbx_description
1 polymer ?
#
loop_
_entity_poly.entity_id
_entity_poly.type
_entity_poly.pdbx_seq_one_letter_code
_entity_poly.pdbx_strand_id
1 'polypeptide(L)'
;MNLVELQDVSKNFGALKVTDAVSFAVPKGQALGIIGPNGAGKSTLFNLITGNFAPDAGRVTFLGQDVTRRPAMDRVRMGVGRSFQIPQPFEGLTVYENLAVAASFGRGRSEAAVTQDCIRILEDTELLRLANTQAGALSLLDRKRLELARAMATGPELLLLDEIAGGLTEGECQALIATIKRLHAQGMTIIWIEHVLHALTAVVERLLVLDFGRVIGIGAPDAIMASKEVREIYLGIEA
;
A
#
# COMPACT_ATOMS: atom_id res chain seq x y z
N MET A 1 -13.60 5.05 -13.93
CA MET A 1 -13.97 5.79 -12.69
C MET A 1 -12.76 5.75 -11.77
N ASN A 2 -12.34 6.90 -11.24
CA ASN A 2 -11.24 6.94 -10.27
C ASN A 2 -11.70 6.35 -8.94
N LEU A 3 -10.90 5.46 -8.36
CA LEU A 3 -11.14 4.89 -7.04
C LEU A 3 -10.68 5.87 -5.96
N VAL A 4 -9.48 6.41 -6.11
CA VAL A 4 -8.91 7.45 -5.24
C VAL A 4 -8.39 8.60 -6.09
N GLU A 5 -8.56 9.82 -5.61
CA GLU A 5 -8.09 11.04 -6.27
C GLU A 5 -7.62 12.04 -5.21
N LEU A 6 -6.47 12.62 -5.46
CA LEU A 6 -5.89 13.71 -4.68
C LEU A 6 -5.87 14.95 -5.55
N GLN A 7 -6.30 16.10 -5.01
CA GLN A 7 -6.33 17.39 -5.69
C GLN A 7 -5.62 18.43 -4.81
N ASP A 8 -4.45 18.89 -5.24
CA ASP A 8 -3.62 19.93 -4.61
C ASP A 8 -3.35 19.69 -3.12
N VAL A 9 -3.15 18.40 -2.75
CA VAL A 9 -3.01 17.98 -1.36
C VAL A 9 -1.67 18.43 -0.80
N SER A 10 -1.72 19.26 0.25
CA SER A 10 -0.53 19.78 0.94
C SER A 10 -0.56 19.47 2.42
N LYS A 11 0.63 19.18 3.00
CA LYS A 11 0.82 18.92 4.43
C LYS A 11 2.11 19.53 4.93
N ASN A 12 2.02 20.26 6.05
CA ASN A 12 3.15 20.82 6.74
C ASN A 12 3.29 20.18 8.13
N PHE A 13 4.51 20.06 8.60
CA PHE A 13 4.85 19.75 9.99
C PHE A 13 5.72 20.88 10.53
N GLY A 14 5.12 21.80 11.25
CA GLY A 14 5.76 23.05 11.61
C GLY A 14 6.13 23.86 10.36
N ALA A 15 7.38 24.24 10.23
CA ALA A 15 7.89 24.96 9.05
C ALA A 15 8.21 24.05 7.84
N LEU A 16 8.23 22.73 8.03
CA LEU A 16 8.57 21.78 6.97
C LEU A 16 7.34 21.43 6.14
N LYS A 17 7.34 21.78 4.85
CA LYS A 17 6.32 21.36 3.89
C LYS A 17 6.71 19.98 3.35
N VAL A 18 5.96 18.95 3.73
CA VAL A 18 6.26 17.54 3.40
C VAL A 18 5.52 17.06 2.16
N THR A 19 4.31 17.58 1.90
CA THR A 19 3.63 17.44 0.60
C THR A 19 3.21 18.82 0.10
N ASP A 20 3.38 19.09 -1.18
CA ASP A 20 3.14 20.39 -1.80
C ASP A 20 2.31 20.25 -3.08
N ALA A 21 1.02 20.54 -2.97
CA ALA A 21 0.04 20.53 -4.05
C ALA A 21 0.04 19.19 -4.85
N VAL A 22 0.13 18.06 -4.15
CA VAL A 22 0.14 16.74 -4.78
C VAL A 22 -1.21 16.43 -5.40
N SER A 23 -1.21 16.15 -6.72
CA SER A 23 -2.42 15.82 -7.48
C SER A 23 -2.19 14.59 -8.35
N PHE A 24 -3.01 13.55 -8.18
CA PHE A 24 -3.08 12.37 -9.04
C PHE A 24 -4.37 11.60 -8.80
N ALA A 25 -4.65 10.68 -9.71
CA ALA A 25 -5.80 9.79 -9.60
C ALA A 25 -5.41 8.34 -9.95
N VAL A 26 -6.05 7.39 -9.26
CA VAL A 26 -5.90 5.95 -9.52
C VAL A 26 -7.27 5.37 -9.87
N PRO A 27 -7.46 4.92 -11.11
CA PRO A 27 -8.65 4.19 -11.51
C PRO A 27 -8.82 2.87 -10.75
N LYS A 28 -10.06 2.41 -10.62
CA LYS A 28 -10.34 1.08 -10.04
C LYS A 28 -9.65 -0.01 -10.88
N GLY A 29 -9.01 -0.94 -10.19
CA GLY A 29 -8.29 -2.07 -10.79
C GLY A 29 -6.89 -1.73 -11.32
N GLN A 30 -6.38 -0.51 -11.14
CA GLN A 30 -5.03 -0.11 -11.55
C GLN A 30 -4.03 -0.32 -10.42
N ALA A 31 -2.79 -0.72 -10.75
CA ALA A 31 -1.65 -0.68 -9.85
C ALA A 31 -0.76 0.53 -10.15
N LEU A 32 -0.57 1.40 -9.15
CA LEU A 32 0.30 2.57 -9.20
C LEU A 32 1.50 2.36 -8.28
N GLY A 33 2.72 2.45 -8.80
CA GLY A 33 3.94 2.53 -8.00
C GLY A 33 4.26 3.96 -7.60
N ILE A 34 4.77 4.14 -6.40
CA ILE A 34 5.30 5.44 -5.94
C ILE A 34 6.76 5.25 -5.57
N ILE A 35 7.60 6.01 -6.23
CA ILE A 35 9.04 6.06 -5.99
C ILE A 35 9.47 7.47 -5.59
N GLY A 36 10.65 7.60 -5.00
CA GLY A 36 11.22 8.88 -4.56
C GLY A 36 12.30 8.65 -3.50
N PRO A 37 13.22 9.58 -3.31
CA PRO A 37 14.26 9.49 -2.29
C PRO A 37 13.68 9.42 -0.87
N ASN A 38 14.54 9.11 0.10
CA ASN A 38 14.15 9.19 1.50
C ASN A 38 13.83 10.64 1.85
N GLY A 39 12.73 10.85 2.60
CA GLY A 39 12.25 12.20 2.91
C GLY A 39 11.40 12.86 1.82
N ALA A 40 11.18 12.23 0.65
CA ALA A 40 10.35 12.79 -0.42
C ALA A 40 8.85 12.98 -0.05
N GLY A 41 8.39 12.42 1.09
CA GLY A 41 7.00 12.54 1.54
C GLY A 41 6.12 11.33 1.27
N LYS A 42 6.66 10.20 0.78
CA LYS A 42 5.92 8.99 0.42
C LYS A 42 5.03 8.45 1.55
N SER A 43 5.59 8.22 2.74
CA SER A 43 4.84 7.73 3.90
C SER A 43 3.81 8.74 4.40
N THR A 44 4.10 10.05 4.29
CA THR A 44 3.13 11.12 4.57
C THR A 44 1.96 11.05 3.60
N LEU A 45 2.24 10.83 2.31
CA LEU A 45 1.20 10.67 1.30
C LEU A 45 0.28 9.47 1.63
N PHE A 46 0.83 8.33 2.04
CA PHE A 46 0.04 7.20 2.52
C PHE A 46 -0.81 7.55 3.74
N ASN A 47 -0.25 8.28 4.70
CA ASN A 47 -1.00 8.73 5.89
C ASN A 47 -2.14 9.71 5.54
N LEU A 48 -1.98 10.50 4.48
CA LEU A 48 -3.03 11.38 3.96
C LEU A 48 -4.14 10.58 3.25
N ILE A 49 -3.79 9.54 2.50
CA ILE A 49 -4.75 8.64 1.85
C ILE A 49 -5.50 7.78 2.89
N THR A 50 -4.81 7.27 3.89
CA THR A 50 -5.42 6.45 4.95
C THR A 50 -6.22 7.25 5.98
N GLY A 51 -6.02 8.58 6.06
CA GLY A 51 -6.69 9.44 7.04
C GLY A 51 -6.05 9.45 8.42
N ASN A 52 -4.81 8.95 8.55
CA ASN A 52 -4.02 9.13 9.78
C ASN A 52 -3.64 10.60 9.99
N PHE A 53 -3.48 11.34 8.89
CA PHE A 53 -3.34 12.79 8.89
C PHE A 53 -4.40 13.43 8.00
N ALA A 54 -4.93 14.57 8.42
CA ALA A 54 -5.69 15.44 7.54
C ALA A 54 -4.72 16.36 6.78
N PRO A 55 -4.92 16.62 5.48
CA PRO A 55 -4.15 17.62 4.76
C PRO A 55 -4.47 19.04 5.30
N ASP A 56 -3.52 19.95 5.13
CA ASP A 56 -3.71 21.36 5.46
C ASP A 56 -4.41 22.13 4.32
N ALA A 57 -4.23 21.65 3.06
CA ALA A 57 -4.92 22.15 1.87
C ALA A 57 -5.18 21.00 0.88
N GLY A 58 -6.08 21.24 -0.06
CA GLY A 58 -6.46 20.27 -1.08
C GLY A 58 -7.55 19.31 -0.63
N ARG A 59 -7.80 18.30 -1.46
CA ARG A 59 -8.90 17.35 -1.27
C ARG A 59 -8.46 15.93 -1.55
N VAL A 60 -8.97 14.97 -0.77
CA VAL A 60 -8.85 13.53 -1.01
C VAL A 60 -10.25 12.97 -1.25
N THR A 61 -10.44 12.33 -2.39
CA THR A 61 -11.69 11.68 -2.77
C THR A 61 -11.48 10.17 -2.85
N PHE A 62 -12.39 9.38 -2.29
CA PHE A 62 -12.38 7.92 -2.37
C PHE A 62 -13.77 7.41 -2.73
N LEU A 63 -13.90 6.54 -3.76
CA LEU A 63 -15.18 6.07 -4.29
C LEU A 63 -16.14 7.22 -4.64
N GLY A 64 -15.60 8.34 -5.16
CA GLY A 64 -16.37 9.54 -5.49
C GLY A 64 -16.83 10.37 -4.29
N GLN A 65 -16.49 10.00 -3.06
CA GLN A 65 -16.83 10.73 -1.85
C GLN A 65 -15.64 11.54 -1.34
N ASP A 66 -15.88 12.75 -0.86
CA ASP A 66 -14.87 13.53 -0.15
C ASP A 66 -14.56 12.88 1.20
N VAL A 67 -13.33 12.42 1.37
CA VAL A 67 -12.84 11.79 2.59
C VAL A 67 -11.76 12.63 3.28
N THR A 68 -11.54 13.86 2.84
CA THR A 68 -10.43 14.73 3.26
C THR A 68 -10.25 14.80 4.79
N ARG A 69 -11.36 14.90 5.51
CA ARG A 69 -11.35 14.98 6.98
C ARG A 69 -11.88 13.74 7.69
N ARG A 70 -12.18 12.64 6.94
CA ARG A 70 -12.61 11.38 7.56
C ARG A 70 -11.43 10.68 8.22
N PRO A 71 -11.58 10.20 9.48
CA PRO A 71 -10.52 9.50 10.19
C PRO A 71 -10.23 8.13 9.56
N ALA A 72 -9.06 7.55 9.87
CA ALA A 72 -8.61 6.28 9.30
C ALA A 72 -9.59 5.14 9.50
N MET A 73 -10.23 5.03 10.67
CA MET A 73 -11.22 3.99 10.95
C MET A 73 -12.38 4.00 9.93
N ASP A 74 -12.86 5.18 9.56
CA ASP A 74 -13.95 5.29 8.59
C ASP A 74 -13.48 4.92 7.18
N ARG A 75 -12.25 5.31 6.80
CA ARG A 75 -11.68 4.96 5.50
C ARG A 75 -11.39 3.46 5.38
N VAL A 76 -10.96 2.81 6.45
CA VAL A 76 -10.85 1.33 6.48
C VAL A 76 -12.21 0.68 6.23
N ARG A 77 -13.27 1.14 6.90
CA ARG A 77 -14.64 0.64 6.68
C ARG A 77 -15.17 0.92 5.28
N MET A 78 -14.70 1.98 4.62
CA MET A 78 -14.99 2.27 3.22
C MET A 78 -14.21 1.39 2.25
N GLY A 79 -13.13 0.72 2.70
CA GLY A 79 -12.34 -0.20 1.90
C GLY A 79 -10.92 0.30 1.59
N VAL A 80 -10.31 1.11 2.43
CA VAL A 80 -8.87 1.43 2.34
C VAL A 80 -8.10 0.49 3.26
N GLY A 81 -7.32 -0.45 2.70
CA GLY A 81 -6.42 -1.34 3.44
C GLY A 81 -4.97 -0.88 3.30
N ARG A 82 -4.16 -1.12 4.32
CA ARG A 82 -2.72 -0.80 4.32
C ARG A 82 -1.91 -1.90 4.98
N SER A 83 -0.80 -2.30 4.34
CA SER A 83 0.30 -3.00 4.98
C SER A 83 1.33 -1.99 5.50
N PHE A 84 2.12 -2.39 6.49
CA PHE A 84 3.16 -1.55 7.06
C PHE A 84 4.55 -2.11 6.72
N GLN A 85 5.52 -1.22 6.57
CA GLN A 85 6.92 -1.56 6.27
C GLN A 85 7.49 -2.57 7.27
N ILE A 86 7.27 -2.31 8.57
CA ILE A 86 7.66 -3.23 9.65
C ILE A 86 6.40 -3.98 10.08
N PRO A 87 6.33 -5.31 9.83
CA PRO A 87 5.21 -6.12 10.26
C PRO A 87 5.04 -6.08 11.78
N GLN A 88 3.83 -5.80 12.23
CA GLN A 88 3.47 -5.78 13.65
C GLN A 88 2.27 -6.71 13.90
N PRO A 89 2.45 -8.03 13.79
CA PRO A 89 1.40 -8.97 14.11
C PRO A 89 1.16 -9.04 15.63
N PHE A 90 -0.01 -9.54 16.00
CA PHE A 90 -0.24 -9.97 17.38
C PHE A 90 0.53 -11.28 17.59
N GLU A 91 1.75 -11.21 18.11
CA GLU A 91 2.71 -12.33 18.16
C GLU A 91 2.20 -13.55 18.95
N GLY A 92 1.39 -13.33 19.99
CA GLY A 92 0.77 -14.39 20.79
C GLY A 92 -0.46 -15.03 20.17
N LEU A 93 -0.99 -14.47 19.07
CA LEU A 93 -2.11 -15.03 18.32
C LEU A 93 -1.59 -15.87 17.16
N THR A 94 -2.40 -16.83 16.71
CA THR A 94 -2.14 -17.58 15.48
C THR A 94 -2.26 -16.69 14.24
N VAL A 95 -1.75 -17.17 13.12
CA VAL A 95 -1.91 -16.51 11.81
C VAL A 95 -3.38 -16.30 11.49
N TYR A 96 -4.23 -17.32 11.69
CA TYR A 96 -5.67 -17.22 11.47
C TYR A 96 -6.31 -16.17 12.38
N GLU A 97 -6.01 -16.17 13.69
CA GLU A 97 -6.58 -15.21 14.64
C GLU A 97 -6.19 -13.77 14.31
N ASN A 98 -4.96 -13.53 13.82
CA ASN A 98 -4.54 -12.22 13.31
C ASN A 98 -5.43 -11.73 12.17
N LEU A 99 -5.82 -12.60 11.23
CA LEU A 99 -6.73 -12.24 10.15
C LEU A 99 -8.16 -12.04 10.68
N ALA A 100 -8.63 -12.93 11.56
CA ALA A 100 -9.97 -12.85 12.13
C ALA A 100 -10.20 -11.52 12.86
N VAL A 101 -9.20 -11.05 13.63
CA VAL A 101 -9.24 -9.72 14.26
C VAL A 101 -9.39 -8.62 13.21
N ALA A 102 -8.53 -8.61 12.18
CA ALA A 102 -8.58 -7.58 11.13
C ALA A 102 -9.92 -7.58 10.37
N ALA A 103 -10.43 -8.75 10.05
CA ALA A 103 -11.70 -8.92 9.34
C ALA A 103 -12.91 -8.47 10.18
N SER A 104 -12.92 -8.78 11.48
CA SER A 104 -14.01 -8.42 12.39
C SER A 104 -14.13 -6.91 12.60
N PHE A 105 -13.01 -6.22 12.73
CA PHE A 105 -12.97 -4.77 12.97
C PHE A 105 -12.96 -3.93 11.69
N GLY A 106 -12.60 -4.51 10.54
CA GLY A 106 -12.60 -3.83 9.25
C GLY A 106 -14.01 -3.45 8.79
N ARG A 107 -14.73 -4.39 8.20
CA ARG A 107 -16.08 -4.15 7.65
C ARG A 107 -17.26 -4.52 8.58
N GLY A 108 -17.01 -4.88 9.82
CA GLY A 108 -18.10 -5.19 10.79
C GLY A 108 -18.92 -6.42 10.40
N ARG A 109 -18.28 -7.48 9.84
CA ARG A 109 -18.93 -8.71 9.41
C ARG A 109 -19.12 -9.70 10.58
N SER A 110 -20.08 -10.62 10.43
CA SER A 110 -20.26 -11.71 11.38
C SER A 110 -19.08 -12.70 11.31
N GLU A 111 -18.78 -13.38 12.42
CA GLU A 111 -17.68 -14.34 12.54
C GLU A 111 -17.74 -15.45 11.47
N ALA A 112 -18.93 -15.96 11.17
CA ALA A 112 -19.12 -17.01 10.16
C ALA A 112 -18.78 -16.55 8.74
N ALA A 113 -19.10 -15.30 8.36
CA ALA A 113 -18.74 -14.72 7.08
C ALA A 113 -17.23 -14.42 7.00
N VAL A 114 -16.61 -14.05 8.12
CA VAL A 114 -15.20 -13.79 8.26
C VAL A 114 -14.35 -15.04 8.05
N THR A 115 -14.81 -16.20 8.56
CA THR A 115 -14.02 -17.46 8.51
C THR A 115 -13.71 -17.89 7.07
N GLN A 116 -14.71 -17.90 6.19
CA GLN A 116 -14.46 -18.31 4.79
C GLN A 116 -13.56 -17.33 4.06
N ASP A 117 -13.74 -16.03 4.27
CA ASP A 117 -12.87 -15.01 3.68
C ASP A 117 -11.43 -15.13 4.19
N CYS A 118 -11.23 -15.38 5.49
CA CYS A 118 -9.90 -15.59 6.06
C CYS A 118 -9.20 -16.82 5.46
N ILE A 119 -9.90 -17.94 5.28
CA ILE A 119 -9.32 -19.14 4.65
C ILE A 119 -8.85 -18.83 3.25
N ARG A 120 -9.68 -18.19 2.41
CA ARG A 120 -9.32 -17.80 1.05
C ARG A 120 -8.11 -16.86 1.02
N ILE A 121 -8.07 -15.86 1.92
CA ILE A 121 -6.92 -14.94 2.00
C ILE A 121 -5.65 -15.68 2.42
N LEU A 122 -5.72 -16.65 3.33
CA LEU A 122 -4.59 -17.49 3.71
C LEU A 122 -4.09 -18.35 2.54
N GLU A 123 -5.00 -18.84 1.68
CA GLU A 123 -4.64 -19.54 0.43
C GLU A 123 -3.94 -18.57 -0.54
N ASP A 124 -4.55 -17.41 -0.81
CA ASP A 124 -4.03 -16.39 -1.72
C ASP A 124 -2.64 -15.87 -1.29
N THR A 125 -2.37 -15.82 0.01
CA THR A 125 -1.09 -15.36 0.58
C THR A 125 -0.13 -16.49 0.94
N GLU A 126 -0.44 -17.75 0.60
CA GLU A 126 0.38 -18.95 0.87
C GLU A 126 0.64 -19.21 2.35
N LEU A 127 -0.27 -18.76 3.23
CA LEU A 127 -0.18 -18.91 4.68
C LEU A 127 -1.07 -20.01 5.25
N LEU A 128 -1.91 -20.67 4.45
CA LEU A 128 -2.89 -21.64 4.97
C LEU A 128 -2.24 -22.75 5.80
N ARG A 129 -1.08 -23.26 5.35
CA ARG A 129 -0.30 -24.28 6.09
C ARG A 129 0.17 -23.82 7.48
N LEU A 130 0.23 -22.51 7.71
CA LEU A 130 0.67 -21.89 8.97
C LEU A 130 -0.52 -21.29 9.76
N ALA A 131 -1.77 -21.56 9.37
CA ALA A 131 -2.95 -20.95 9.98
C ALA A 131 -2.97 -21.05 11.51
N ASN A 132 -2.55 -22.18 12.08
CA ASN A 132 -2.50 -22.45 13.53
C ASN A 132 -1.14 -22.14 14.17
N THR A 133 -0.16 -21.59 13.43
CA THR A 133 1.14 -21.20 13.95
C THR A 133 1.05 -19.82 14.60
N GLN A 134 1.68 -19.64 15.76
CA GLN A 134 1.77 -18.31 16.38
C GLN A 134 2.57 -17.37 15.51
N ALA A 135 2.07 -16.13 15.33
CA ALA A 135 2.69 -15.15 14.45
C ALA A 135 4.12 -14.76 14.87
N GLY A 136 4.43 -14.85 16.17
CA GLY A 136 5.79 -14.62 16.68
C GLY A 136 6.83 -15.65 16.19
N ALA A 137 6.42 -16.85 15.76
CA ALA A 137 7.30 -17.90 15.26
C ALA A 137 7.52 -17.86 13.73
N LEU A 138 6.92 -16.92 13.02
CA LEU A 138 6.99 -16.82 11.55
C LEU A 138 8.36 -16.33 11.07
N SER A 139 8.78 -16.81 9.90
CA SER A 139 9.89 -16.25 9.11
C SER A 139 9.61 -14.80 8.70
N LEU A 140 10.63 -14.07 8.25
CA LEU A 140 10.43 -12.70 7.76
C LEU A 140 9.44 -12.65 6.58
N LEU A 141 9.60 -13.55 5.60
CA LEU A 141 8.68 -13.63 4.46
C LEU A 141 7.25 -13.91 4.92
N ASP A 142 7.05 -14.89 5.82
CA ASP A 142 5.71 -15.23 6.30
C ASP A 142 5.10 -14.11 7.15
N ARG A 143 5.91 -13.32 7.88
CA ARG A 143 5.45 -12.09 8.57
C ARG A 143 5.02 -11.02 7.57
N LYS A 144 5.74 -10.81 6.47
CA LYS A 144 5.36 -9.88 5.38
C LYS A 144 4.08 -10.33 4.69
N ARG A 145 3.95 -11.64 4.43
CA ARG A 145 2.70 -12.22 3.91
C ARG A 145 1.53 -12.05 4.89
N LEU A 146 1.77 -12.22 6.18
CA LEU A 146 0.74 -12.01 7.21
C LEU A 146 0.30 -10.54 7.26
N GLU A 147 1.21 -9.59 7.13
CA GLU A 147 0.87 -8.18 7.09
C GLU A 147 0.00 -7.84 5.86
N LEU A 148 0.35 -8.39 4.69
CA LEU A 148 -0.49 -8.30 3.48
C LEU A 148 -1.87 -8.95 3.71
N ALA A 149 -1.90 -10.16 4.27
CA ALA A 149 -3.13 -10.90 4.56
C ALA A 149 -4.05 -10.15 5.53
N ARG A 150 -3.49 -9.52 6.57
CA ARG A 150 -4.25 -8.68 7.51
C ARG A 150 -4.86 -7.46 6.83
N ALA A 151 -4.10 -6.79 5.96
CA ALA A 151 -4.63 -5.68 5.16
C ALA A 151 -5.78 -6.15 4.25
N MET A 152 -5.64 -7.31 3.61
CA MET A 152 -6.70 -7.91 2.79
C MET A 152 -7.93 -8.33 3.60
N ALA A 153 -7.74 -8.85 4.83
CA ALA A 153 -8.84 -9.28 5.69
C ALA A 153 -9.80 -8.14 6.04
N THR A 154 -9.35 -6.87 5.99
CA THR A 154 -10.28 -5.72 6.12
C THR A 154 -11.26 -5.60 4.96
N GLY A 155 -11.10 -6.37 3.88
CA GLY A 155 -11.93 -6.35 2.67
C GLY A 155 -11.73 -5.09 1.82
N PRO A 156 -10.49 -4.72 1.44
CA PRO A 156 -10.21 -3.45 0.79
C PRO A 156 -10.70 -3.39 -0.65
N GLU A 157 -11.03 -2.17 -1.11
CA GLU A 157 -11.15 -1.79 -2.53
C GLU A 157 -9.81 -1.21 -3.04
N LEU A 158 -9.07 -0.56 -2.12
CA LEU A 158 -7.73 -0.02 -2.34
C LEU A 158 -6.76 -0.63 -1.34
N LEU A 159 -5.69 -1.24 -1.85
CA LEU A 159 -4.61 -1.81 -1.06
C LEU A 159 -3.37 -0.93 -1.16
N LEU A 160 -2.93 -0.39 -0.03
CA LEU A 160 -1.70 0.40 0.09
C LEU A 160 -0.59 -0.50 0.62
N LEU A 161 0.48 -0.68 -0.17
CA LEU A 161 1.64 -1.51 0.18
C LEU A 161 2.85 -0.60 0.46
N ASP A 162 3.39 -0.68 1.67
CA ASP A 162 4.47 0.20 2.15
C ASP A 162 5.76 -0.61 2.34
N GLU A 163 6.66 -0.58 1.35
CA GLU A 163 8.00 -1.20 1.37
C GLU A 163 8.02 -2.65 1.88
N ILE A 164 7.07 -3.46 1.39
CA ILE A 164 6.88 -4.83 1.90
C ILE A 164 7.93 -5.82 1.38
N ALA A 165 8.66 -5.50 0.31
CA ALA A 165 9.74 -6.35 -0.23
C ALA A 165 11.08 -6.14 0.49
N GLY A 166 11.20 -5.10 1.32
CA GLY A 166 12.45 -4.80 2.02
C GLY A 166 12.92 -5.92 2.96
N GLY A 167 14.22 -6.25 2.91
CA GLY A 167 14.86 -7.24 3.77
C GLY A 167 14.66 -8.70 3.35
N LEU A 168 13.97 -8.95 2.24
CA LEU A 168 13.81 -10.28 1.65
C LEU A 168 14.98 -10.65 0.74
N THR A 169 15.30 -11.94 0.65
CA THR A 169 16.17 -12.47 -0.40
C THR A 169 15.50 -12.34 -1.76
N GLU A 170 16.26 -12.44 -2.85
CA GLU A 170 15.71 -12.35 -4.22
C GLU A 170 14.59 -13.38 -4.45
N GLY A 171 14.77 -14.64 -4.03
CA GLY A 171 13.76 -15.69 -4.18
C GLY A 171 12.48 -15.40 -3.37
N GLU A 172 12.63 -14.88 -2.14
CA GLU A 172 11.48 -14.48 -1.30
C GLU A 172 10.75 -13.27 -1.89
N CYS A 173 11.50 -12.30 -2.44
CA CYS A 173 10.94 -11.15 -3.14
C CYS A 173 10.10 -11.60 -4.34
N GLN A 174 10.61 -12.50 -5.18
CA GLN A 174 9.88 -13.06 -6.33
C GLN A 174 8.60 -13.78 -5.90
N ALA A 175 8.63 -14.56 -4.80
CA ALA A 175 7.45 -15.21 -4.26
C ALA A 175 6.38 -14.19 -3.80
N LEU A 176 6.80 -13.11 -3.13
CA LEU A 176 5.90 -12.03 -2.72
C LEU A 176 5.30 -11.29 -3.93
N ILE A 177 6.12 -10.96 -4.94
CA ILE A 177 5.68 -10.35 -6.20
C ILE A 177 4.61 -11.20 -6.88
N ALA A 178 4.83 -12.53 -6.95
CA ALA A 178 3.85 -13.44 -7.54
C ALA A 178 2.49 -13.40 -6.81
N THR A 179 2.51 -13.28 -5.47
CA THR A 179 1.30 -13.10 -4.66
C THR A 179 0.60 -11.78 -5.00
N ILE A 180 1.32 -10.65 -5.05
CA ILE A 180 0.74 -9.34 -5.36
C ILE A 180 0.16 -9.31 -6.79
N LYS A 181 0.87 -9.92 -7.76
CA LYS A 181 0.37 -10.07 -9.14
C LYS A 181 -0.95 -10.82 -9.20
N ARG A 182 -1.10 -11.93 -8.44
CA ARG A 182 -2.38 -12.66 -8.36
C ARG A 182 -3.50 -11.77 -7.83
N LEU A 183 -3.25 -11.03 -6.76
CA LEU A 183 -4.24 -10.13 -6.18
C LEU A 183 -4.65 -9.03 -7.16
N HIS A 184 -3.68 -8.45 -7.85
CA HIS A 184 -3.95 -7.45 -8.87
C HIS A 184 -4.75 -8.02 -10.04
N ALA A 185 -4.41 -9.21 -10.53
CA ALA A 185 -5.14 -9.91 -11.59
C ALA A 185 -6.59 -10.25 -11.20
N GLN A 186 -6.90 -10.36 -9.91
CA GLN A 186 -8.27 -10.50 -9.38
C GLN A 186 -9.03 -9.15 -9.32
N GLY A 187 -8.42 -8.06 -9.80
CA GLY A 187 -9.05 -6.72 -9.87
C GLY A 187 -8.76 -5.82 -8.68
N MET A 188 -7.82 -6.19 -7.79
CA MET A 188 -7.41 -5.33 -6.68
C MET A 188 -6.74 -4.05 -7.19
N THR A 189 -7.21 -2.91 -6.68
CA THR A 189 -6.53 -1.62 -6.90
C THR A 189 -5.40 -1.49 -5.90
N ILE A 190 -4.19 -1.19 -6.39
CA ILE A 190 -2.99 -1.16 -5.56
C ILE A 190 -2.27 0.19 -5.71
N ILE A 191 -1.82 0.76 -4.59
CA ILE A 191 -0.76 1.77 -4.58
C ILE A 191 0.39 1.19 -3.78
N TRP A 192 1.57 1.11 -4.41
CA TRP A 192 2.73 0.45 -3.82
C TRP A 192 3.93 1.38 -3.75
N ILE A 193 4.41 1.67 -2.53
CA ILE A 193 5.69 2.34 -2.29
C ILE A 193 6.76 1.26 -2.16
N GLU A 194 7.82 1.36 -2.97
CA GLU A 194 8.95 0.42 -2.95
C GLU A 194 10.25 1.09 -3.38
N HIS A 195 11.36 0.59 -2.85
CA HIS A 195 12.72 0.93 -3.29
C HIS A 195 13.32 -0.12 -4.22
N VAL A 196 12.77 -1.33 -4.20
CA VAL A 196 13.19 -2.44 -5.07
C VAL A 196 12.47 -2.29 -6.42
N LEU A 197 13.10 -1.55 -7.35
CA LEU A 197 12.48 -1.15 -8.62
C LEU A 197 11.98 -2.32 -9.46
N HIS A 198 12.74 -3.44 -9.54
CA HIS A 198 12.31 -4.59 -10.31
C HIS A 198 11.04 -5.25 -9.74
N ALA A 199 10.86 -5.20 -8.41
CA ALA A 199 9.65 -5.68 -7.78
C ALA A 199 8.45 -4.82 -8.18
N LEU A 200 8.62 -3.51 -8.13
CA LEU A 200 7.58 -2.54 -8.44
C LEU A 200 7.17 -2.62 -9.92
N THR A 201 8.15 -2.51 -10.84
CA THR A 201 7.91 -2.52 -12.29
C THR A 201 7.35 -3.84 -12.81
N ALA A 202 7.53 -4.93 -12.07
CA ALA A 202 6.92 -6.22 -12.40
C ALA A 202 5.39 -6.25 -12.21
N VAL A 203 4.82 -5.32 -11.45
CA VAL A 203 3.39 -5.33 -11.05
C VAL A 203 2.64 -4.11 -11.58
N VAL A 204 3.24 -2.91 -11.49
CA VAL A 204 2.50 -1.66 -11.70
C VAL A 204 2.44 -1.24 -13.16
N GLU A 205 1.32 -0.66 -13.58
CA GLU A 205 1.15 -0.09 -14.92
C GLU A 205 1.61 1.37 -15.00
N ARG A 206 1.69 2.04 -13.85
CA ARG A 206 2.13 3.44 -13.79
C ARG A 206 3.07 3.65 -12.62
N LEU A 207 4.03 4.54 -12.80
CA LEU A 207 4.90 5.06 -11.74
C LEU A 207 4.60 6.54 -11.51
N LEU A 208 4.57 6.93 -10.24
CA LEU A 208 4.60 8.30 -9.76
C LEU A 208 5.93 8.54 -9.06
N VAL A 209 6.62 9.59 -9.46
CA VAL A 209 7.86 10.01 -8.81
C VAL A 209 7.56 11.19 -7.90
N LEU A 210 7.89 11.02 -6.63
CA LEU A 210 7.76 12.06 -5.61
C LEU A 210 9.15 12.55 -5.20
N ASP A 211 9.37 13.87 -5.22
CA ASP A 211 10.58 14.49 -4.71
C ASP A 211 10.23 15.79 -3.99
N PHE A 212 10.85 16.03 -2.83
CA PHE A 212 10.55 17.18 -1.95
C PHE A 212 9.05 17.51 -1.82
N GLY A 213 8.22 16.45 -1.69
CA GLY A 213 6.77 16.60 -1.53
C GLY A 213 6.01 16.92 -2.80
N ARG A 214 6.63 16.96 -3.97
CA ARG A 214 6.01 17.27 -5.27
C ARG A 214 6.02 16.07 -6.20
N VAL A 215 5.01 15.98 -7.06
CA VAL A 215 4.99 15.01 -8.15
C VAL A 215 5.87 15.54 -9.27
N ILE A 216 6.98 14.84 -9.54
CA ILE A 216 7.92 15.17 -10.62
C ILE A 216 7.46 14.57 -11.94
N GLY A 217 6.87 13.38 -11.89
CA GLY A 217 6.35 12.71 -13.08
C GLY A 217 5.40 11.58 -12.73
N ILE A 218 4.50 11.28 -13.65
CA ILE A 218 3.60 10.13 -13.56
C ILE A 218 3.37 9.55 -14.95
N GLY A 219 3.58 8.25 -15.14
CA GLY A 219 3.45 7.62 -16.45
C GLY A 219 3.80 6.14 -16.46
N ALA A 220 3.94 5.55 -17.65
CA ALA A 220 4.40 4.18 -17.80
C ALA A 220 5.80 4.00 -17.19
N PRO A 221 6.09 2.84 -16.54
CA PRO A 221 7.36 2.62 -15.86
C PRO A 221 8.58 2.92 -16.73
N ASP A 222 8.62 2.39 -17.96
CA ASP A 222 9.76 2.59 -18.87
C ASP A 222 9.97 4.06 -19.25
N ALA A 223 8.89 4.80 -19.49
CA ALA A 223 8.95 6.22 -19.81
C ALA A 223 9.47 7.06 -18.63
N ILE A 224 8.99 6.75 -17.42
CA ILE A 224 9.43 7.43 -16.19
C ILE A 224 10.90 7.14 -15.91
N MET A 225 11.34 5.89 -16.00
CA MET A 225 12.72 5.49 -15.75
C MET A 225 13.71 6.00 -16.81
N ALA A 226 13.22 6.29 -18.02
CA ALA A 226 14.02 6.89 -19.09
C ALA A 226 14.14 8.42 -18.98
N SER A 227 13.31 9.09 -18.18
CA SER A 227 13.32 10.54 -18.06
C SER A 227 14.63 11.03 -17.41
N LYS A 228 15.19 12.12 -17.94
CA LYS A 228 16.43 12.73 -17.45
C LYS A 228 16.31 13.11 -15.97
N GLU A 229 15.22 13.77 -15.62
CA GLU A 229 14.95 14.30 -14.29
C GLU A 229 14.88 13.18 -13.22
N VAL A 230 14.25 12.06 -13.55
CA VAL A 230 14.18 10.90 -12.64
C VAL A 230 15.55 10.23 -12.49
N ARG A 231 16.34 10.15 -13.57
CA ARG A 231 17.68 9.59 -13.54
C ARG A 231 18.64 10.42 -12.69
N GLU A 232 18.57 11.74 -12.77
CA GLU A 232 19.36 12.66 -11.94
C GLU A 232 19.02 12.49 -10.46
N ILE A 233 17.72 12.43 -10.10
CA ILE A 233 17.27 12.28 -8.71
C ILE A 233 17.63 10.90 -8.13
N TYR A 234 17.48 9.83 -8.92
CA TYR A 234 17.61 8.46 -8.42
C TYR A 234 19.00 7.86 -8.58
N LEU A 235 19.71 8.20 -9.66
CA LEU A 235 20.98 7.59 -10.01
C LEU A 235 22.19 8.51 -9.74
N GLY A 236 21.94 9.78 -9.41
CA GLY A 236 23.00 10.77 -9.20
C GLY A 236 23.91 10.95 -10.43
N ILE A 237 23.41 10.58 -11.62
CA ILE A 237 24.14 10.68 -12.86
C ILE A 237 23.83 12.04 -13.46
N GLU A 238 24.77 12.97 -13.34
CA GLU A 238 24.79 14.16 -14.18
C GLU A 238 24.83 13.73 -15.65
N ALA A 239 23.90 14.23 -16.45
CA ALA A 239 23.79 13.91 -17.87
C ALA A 239 24.65 14.84 -18.72
#